data_008ff680f9775d01788f9cb545ec7553
#
_entry.id   008ff680f9775d01788f9cb545ec7553
#
_cell.length_a   1.000
_cell.length_b   1.000
_cell.length_c   1.000
_cell.angle_alpha   90.00
_cell.angle_beta   90.00
_cell.angle_gamma   90.00
#
_symmetry.space_group_name_H-M   'P 1'
#
loop_
_entity.id
_entity.type
_entity.pdbx_description
1 polymer ?
#
loop_
_entity_poly.entity_id
_entity_poly.type
_entity_poly.pdbx_seq_one_letter_code
_entity_poly.pdbx_strand_id
1 'polypeptide(L)'
;VKLRKFQNDASDSVFAEFEKANSTLVVLPTGCGKTVVFADVARRMYEKTNGRRVIVIAHREELIFQAKDKIMTFTGLEAQVEMGEYRVDKGLFGYPPVIVSTVQTHTAGGDGGGRMTKFDPMEFGLLIIDECHHSTAASYKRVIEWYMRNPKMKLLGVTATPDRTDEEALGQVFDSVAFDYEVMDAIKDGWLVPISQQMVTVGHLDLSEVRTTAGDLNAGDLSAIMDDEQTLHEIASPTIEICGNRRTLVFAATVKQAERLCEIFNRHREGCASFVCGKTDKEERKLLLAEFKAGRTQFVVNVGVLTEGFDDDGVEVVVMARPTKSRALYAQMAGRSTRPHSSIAHALGDMETAAERVAAIKARPKPGCL
;
A
#
# COMPACT_ATOMS: atom_id res chain seq x y z
N VAL A 1 14.57 16.44 -1.53
CA VAL A 1 14.42 15.51 -2.67
C VAL A 1 13.49 16.16 -3.69
N LYS A 2 13.84 16.10 -4.99
CA LYS A 2 13.05 16.69 -6.07
C LYS A 2 11.81 15.80 -6.35
N LEU A 3 10.62 16.39 -6.35
CA LEU A 3 9.40 15.70 -6.76
C LEU A 3 9.44 15.41 -8.26
N ARG A 4 8.89 14.28 -8.66
CA ARG A 4 8.58 13.99 -10.06
C ARG A 4 7.45 14.91 -10.53
N LYS A 5 7.38 15.18 -11.84
CA LYS A 5 6.37 16.09 -12.38
C LYS A 5 4.96 15.75 -11.89
N PHE A 6 4.50 14.50 -12.09
CA PHE A 6 3.15 14.10 -11.68
C PHE A 6 2.91 14.17 -10.16
N GLN A 7 3.96 14.02 -9.34
CA GLN A 7 3.84 14.20 -7.88
C GLN A 7 3.64 15.67 -7.50
N ASN A 8 4.34 16.57 -8.20
CA ASN A 8 4.13 18.00 -8.01
C ASN A 8 2.74 18.40 -8.51
N ASP A 9 2.34 17.94 -9.70
CA ASP A 9 1.02 18.17 -10.27
C ASP A 9 -0.09 17.70 -9.31
N ALA A 10 0.08 16.52 -8.69
CA ALA A 10 -0.85 16.01 -7.68
C ALA A 10 -0.93 16.91 -6.44
N SER A 11 0.23 17.35 -5.91
CA SER A 11 0.25 18.28 -4.77
C SER A 11 -0.42 19.60 -5.11
N ASP A 12 -0.15 20.17 -6.28
CA ASP A 12 -0.75 21.44 -6.73
C ASP A 12 -2.27 21.31 -6.91
N SER A 13 -2.74 20.20 -7.47
CA SER A 13 -4.17 19.90 -7.62
C SER A 13 -4.89 19.79 -6.27
N VAL A 14 -4.25 19.20 -5.24
CA VAL A 14 -4.80 19.14 -3.87
C VAL A 14 -5.02 20.55 -3.33
N PHE A 15 -4.05 21.46 -3.50
CA PHE A 15 -4.22 22.84 -3.03
C PHE A 15 -5.27 23.61 -3.81
N ALA A 16 -5.40 23.39 -5.12
CA ALA A 16 -6.45 23.98 -5.93
C ALA A 16 -7.86 23.51 -5.49
N GLU A 17 -8.00 22.20 -5.14
CA GLU A 17 -9.27 21.69 -4.61
C GLU A 17 -9.55 22.20 -3.20
N PHE A 18 -8.56 22.37 -2.35
CA PHE A 18 -8.75 22.91 -1.00
C PHE A 18 -9.25 24.37 -0.95
N GLU A 19 -9.15 25.11 -2.05
CA GLU A 19 -9.80 26.44 -2.15
C GLU A 19 -11.33 26.34 -2.34
N LYS A 20 -11.84 25.19 -2.83
CA LYS A 20 -13.26 24.96 -3.14
C LYS A 20 -13.95 24.02 -2.15
N ALA A 21 -13.21 23.06 -1.62
CA ALA A 21 -13.72 21.95 -0.78
C ALA A 21 -12.88 21.79 0.49
N ASN A 22 -13.43 21.09 1.47
CA ASN A 22 -12.70 20.77 2.71
C ASN A 22 -12.07 19.38 2.68
N SER A 23 -12.50 18.51 1.76
CA SER A 23 -11.98 17.17 1.63
C SER A 23 -11.72 16.84 0.16
N THR A 24 -10.63 16.15 -0.12
CA THR A 24 -10.29 15.68 -1.47
C THR A 24 -9.49 14.40 -1.45
N LEU A 25 -9.49 13.70 -2.58
CA LEU A 25 -8.87 12.41 -2.78
C LEU A 25 -7.75 12.50 -3.82
N VAL A 26 -6.66 11.80 -3.59
CA VAL A 26 -5.60 11.54 -4.56
C VAL A 26 -5.51 10.05 -4.82
N VAL A 27 -5.62 9.66 -6.08
CA VAL A 27 -5.46 8.29 -6.55
C VAL A 27 -4.11 8.18 -7.25
N LEU A 28 -3.24 7.30 -6.72
CA LEU A 28 -1.90 7.05 -7.26
C LEU A 28 -1.56 5.57 -7.15
N PRO A 29 -1.06 4.93 -8.23
CA PRO A 29 -0.71 3.52 -8.19
C PRO A 29 0.32 3.17 -7.12
N THR A 30 0.33 1.92 -6.71
CA THR A 30 1.43 1.38 -5.92
C THR A 30 2.75 1.59 -6.65
N GLY A 31 3.79 2.06 -5.94
CA GLY A 31 5.10 2.37 -6.55
C GLY A 31 5.26 3.81 -7.07
N CYS A 32 4.20 4.59 -7.23
CA CYS A 32 4.27 5.99 -7.68
C CYS A 32 4.55 7.00 -6.56
N GLY A 33 4.71 6.55 -5.32
CA GLY A 33 5.16 7.41 -4.22
C GLY A 33 4.05 8.24 -3.57
N LYS A 34 2.89 7.65 -3.30
CA LYS A 34 1.79 8.25 -2.50
C LYS A 34 2.28 9.00 -1.26
N THR A 35 3.17 8.34 -0.50
CA THR A 35 3.73 8.90 0.74
C THR A 35 4.55 10.18 0.48
N VAL A 36 5.21 10.28 -0.68
CA VAL A 36 5.98 11.47 -1.06
C VAL A 36 5.05 12.65 -1.35
N VAL A 37 3.94 12.38 -2.07
CA VAL A 37 2.92 13.40 -2.38
C VAL A 37 2.29 13.91 -1.09
N PHE A 38 1.79 13.04 -0.23
CA PHE A 38 1.17 13.52 0.99
C PHE A 38 2.16 14.16 1.98
N ALA A 39 3.45 13.77 1.97
CA ALA A 39 4.48 14.44 2.75
C ALA A 39 4.70 15.89 2.26
N ASP A 40 4.74 16.11 0.94
CA ASP A 40 4.83 17.46 0.37
C ASP A 40 3.59 18.31 0.71
N VAL A 41 2.39 17.73 0.59
CA VAL A 41 1.15 18.40 0.99
C VAL A 41 1.17 18.76 2.49
N ALA A 42 1.65 17.84 3.34
CA ALA A 42 1.80 18.08 4.78
C ALA A 42 2.73 19.26 5.07
N ARG A 43 3.91 19.32 4.43
CA ARG A 43 4.87 20.41 4.56
C ARG A 43 4.26 21.73 4.12
N ARG A 44 3.72 21.78 2.90
CA ARG A 44 3.11 23.01 2.34
C ARG A 44 1.92 23.50 3.17
N MET A 45 1.12 22.58 3.72
CA MET A 45 0.00 22.96 4.60
C MET A 45 0.51 23.50 5.93
N TYR A 46 1.52 22.89 6.55
CA TYR A 46 2.13 23.39 7.77
C TYR A 46 2.68 24.80 7.59
N GLU A 47 3.38 25.07 6.49
CA GLU A 47 3.90 26.39 6.13
C GLU A 47 2.77 27.40 5.87
N LYS A 48 1.76 27.04 5.04
CA LYS A 48 0.61 27.91 4.67
C LYS A 48 -0.24 28.30 5.89
N THR A 49 -0.33 27.43 6.89
CA THR A 49 -1.17 27.63 8.08
C THR A 49 -0.40 28.22 9.28
N ASN A 50 0.83 28.70 9.08
CA ASN A 50 1.71 29.23 10.12
C ASN A 50 1.89 28.24 11.29
N GLY A 51 2.17 26.97 10.97
CA GLY A 51 2.54 25.97 11.95
C GLY A 51 1.36 25.17 12.55
N ARG A 52 0.16 25.17 11.94
CA ARG A 52 -0.87 24.21 12.32
C ARG A 52 -0.43 22.80 11.96
N ARG A 53 -0.61 21.89 12.90
CA ARG A 53 -0.09 20.54 12.82
C ARG A 53 -0.83 19.69 11.80
N VAL A 54 -0.19 18.62 11.39
CA VAL A 54 -0.73 17.62 10.49
C VAL A 54 -0.85 16.30 11.23
N ILE A 55 -1.98 15.62 11.07
CA ILE A 55 -2.20 14.26 11.56
C ILE A 55 -2.30 13.31 10.37
N VAL A 56 -1.54 12.21 10.40
CA VAL A 56 -1.55 11.16 9.39
C VAL A 56 -2.08 9.89 10.04
N ILE A 57 -3.13 9.34 9.46
CA ILE A 57 -3.75 8.08 9.91
C ILE A 57 -3.49 7.01 8.86
N ALA A 58 -2.90 5.90 9.27
CA ALA A 58 -2.71 4.72 8.44
C ALA A 58 -3.25 3.46 9.13
N HIS A 59 -3.38 2.39 8.34
CA HIS A 59 -4.02 1.16 8.80
C HIS A 59 -3.06 0.23 9.55
N ARG A 60 -1.78 0.13 9.11
CA ARG A 60 -0.79 -0.85 9.59
C ARG A 60 0.42 -0.20 10.22
N GLU A 61 1.00 -0.90 11.19
CA GLU A 61 2.20 -0.46 11.92
C GLU A 61 3.38 -0.16 10.99
N GLU A 62 3.62 -1.02 10.00
CA GLU A 62 4.72 -0.86 9.04
C GLU A 62 4.58 0.44 8.24
N LEU A 63 3.35 0.80 7.85
CA LEU A 63 3.06 2.04 7.13
C LEU A 63 3.31 3.28 7.99
N ILE A 64 3.07 3.20 9.30
CA ILE A 64 3.28 4.30 10.26
C ILE A 64 4.75 4.72 10.30
N PHE A 65 5.66 3.76 10.50
CA PHE A 65 7.09 4.06 10.53
C PHE A 65 7.62 4.50 9.17
N GLN A 66 7.18 3.88 8.08
CA GLN A 66 7.55 4.31 6.73
C GLN A 66 7.05 5.74 6.43
N ALA A 67 5.84 6.09 6.82
CA ALA A 67 5.30 7.43 6.66
C ALA A 67 6.12 8.45 7.46
N LYS A 68 6.39 8.17 8.76
CA LYS A 68 7.24 8.99 9.60
C LYS A 68 8.59 9.26 8.96
N ASP A 69 9.33 8.19 8.61
CA ASP A 69 10.69 8.30 8.07
C ASP A 69 10.71 9.06 6.74
N LYS A 70 9.73 8.80 5.87
CA LYS A 70 9.61 9.52 4.60
C LYS A 70 9.28 11.00 4.81
N ILE A 71 8.34 11.34 5.69
CA ILE A 71 8.02 12.74 6.01
C ILE A 71 9.29 13.46 6.49
N MET A 72 10.00 12.90 7.46
CA MET A 72 11.22 13.53 7.98
C MET A 72 12.29 13.68 6.90
N THR A 73 12.51 12.65 6.07
CA THR A 73 13.54 12.65 5.03
C THR A 73 13.22 13.64 3.89
N PHE A 74 11.95 13.70 3.45
CA PHE A 74 11.55 14.52 2.29
C PHE A 74 11.27 15.97 2.65
N THR A 75 10.78 16.24 3.86
CA THR A 75 10.30 17.57 4.24
C THR A 75 11.17 18.27 5.28
N GLY A 76 11.98 17.54 6.04
CA GLY A 76 12.68 18.06 7.20
C GLY A 76 11.77 18.35 8.42
N LEU A 77 10.45 18.12 8.31
CA LEU A 77 9.54 18.29 9.43
C LEU A 77 9.71 17.16 10.44
N GLU A 78 9.73 17.50 11.73
CA GLU A 78 9.69 16.51 12.78
C GLU A 78 8.35 15.76 12.75
N ALA A 79 8.43 14.42 12.78
CA ALA A 79 7.27 13.55 12.84
C ALA A 79 7.41 12.55 13.99
N GLN A 80 6.38 12.42 14.80
CA GLN A 80 6.34 11.46 15.92
C GLN A 80 5.18 10.48 15.76
N VAL A 81 5.32 9.30 16.40
CA VAL A 81 4.34 8.21 16.31
C VAL A 81 3.52 8.13 17.58
N GLU A 82 2.19 8.11 17.43
CA GLU A 82 1.24 7.78 18.51
C GLU A 82 0.64 6.39 18.21
N MET A 83 1.23 5.32 18.75
CA MET A 83 0.76 3.95 18.49
C MET A 83 1.31 2.98 19.52
N GLY A 84 0.47 2.05 20.03
CA GLY A 84 0.90 1.04 21.01
C GLY A 84 1.56 1.66 22.23
N GLU A 85 2.85 1.41 22.43
CA GLU A 85 3.66 1.98 23.53
C GLU A 85 4.23 3.36 23.17
N TYR A 86 4.30 3.69 21.88
CA TYR A 86 4.76 5.00 21.41
C TYR A 86 3.74 6.07 21.77
N ARG A 87 4.25 7.13 22.43
CA ARG A 87 3.46 8.28 22.87
C ARG A 87 4.07 9.56 22.30
N VAL A 88 3.21 10.41 21.79
CA VAL A 88 3.58 11.76 21.42
C VAL A 88 3.39 12.67 22.63
N ASP A 89 4.44 13.30 23.11
CA ASP A 89 4.37 14.22 24.24
C ASP A 89 4.37 15.68 23.77
N LYS A 90 3.69 16.50 24.55
CA LYS A 90 3.65 17.95 24.34
C LYS A 90 4.93 18.55 24.93
N GLY A 91 5.88 18.91 24.05
CA GLY A 91 7.11 19.58 24.45
C GLY A 91 6.90 21.06 24.80
N LEU A 92 7.97 21.78 25.04
CA LEU A 92 7.95 23.23 25.35
C LEU A 92 7.25 24.08 24.27
N PHE A 93 7.35 23.67 23.01
CA PHE A 93 6.75 24.36 21.86
C PHE A 93 5.46 23.72 21.35
N GLY A 94 4.85 22.83 22.13
CA GLY A 94 3.65 22.08 21.77
C GLY A 94 3.96 20.71 21.19
N TYR A 95 2.99 20.13 20.45
CA TYR A 95 3.17 18.87 19.74
C TYR A 95 4.07 19.05 18.50
N PRO A 96 4.71 17.96 17.98
CA PRO A 96 5.50 18.03 16.76
C PRO A 96 4.64 18.47 15.56
N PRO A 97 5.28 19.00 14.49
CA PRO A 97 4.59 19.40 13.25
C PRO A 97 3.71 18.31 12.67
N VAL A 98 4.16 17.06 12.71
CA VAL A 98 3.42 15.92 12.16
C VAL A 98 3.30 14.81 13.21
N ILE A 99 2.07 14.29 13.35
CA ILE A 99 1.78 13.11 14.17
C ILE A 99 1.31 12.00 13.23
N VAL A 100 1.91 10.81 13.36
CA VAL A 100 1.52 9.63 12.58
C VAL A 100 0.95 8.59 13.53
N SER A 101 -0.25 8.07 13.22
CA SER A 101 -0.96 7.16 14.12
C SER A 101 -1.80 6.14 13.36
N THR A 102 -2.23 5.08 14.06
CA THR A 102 -3.22 4.14 13.54
C THR A 102 -4.64 4.55 13.96
N VAL A 103 -5.62 4.20 13.12
CA VAL A 103 -7.03 4.40 13.45
C VAL A 103 -7.41 3.67 14.75
N GLN A 104 -6.87 2.46 14.96
CA GLN A 104 -7.11 1.66 16.17
C GLN A 104 -6.63 2.39 17.42
N THR A 105 -5.43 2.97 17.38
CA THR A 105 -4.90 3.74 18.51
C THR A 105 -5.75 4.98 18.81
N HIS A 106 -6.16 5.71 17.77
CA HIS A 106 -6.99 6.90 17.93
C HIS A 106 -8.35 6.60 18.55
N THR A 107 -8.95 5.47 18.17
CA THR A 107 -10.27 5.05 18.67
C THR A 107 -10.24 4.14 19.90
N ALA A 108 -9.06 3.70 20.35
CA ALA A 108 -8.91 2.85 21.54
C ALA A 108 -9.41 3.58 22.81
N GLY A 109 -10.38 3.00 23.52
CA GLY A 109 -10.99 3.60 24.72
C GLY A 109 -12.51 3.69 24.66
N GLY A 110 -13.14 3.16 23.61
CA GLY A 110 -14.61 3.08 23.48
C GLY A 110 -15.27 4.46 23.38
N ASP A 111 -16.46 4.59 23.97
CA ASP A 111 -17.29 5.81 23.90
C ASP A 111 -16.70 7.01 24.66
N GLY A 112 -15.67 6.80 25.47
CA GLY A 112 -14.90 7.86 26.14
C GLY A 112 -13.96 8.66 25.22
N GLY A 113 -13.95 8.40 23.92
CA GLY A 113 -13.27 9.22 22.92
C GLY A 113 -11.87 8.75 22.49
N GLY A 114 -11.30 7.71 23.10
CA GLY A 114 -9.99 7.16 22.71
C GLY A 114 -8.82 8.14 22.88
N ARG A 115 -7.65 7.75 22.33
CA ARG A 115 -6.45 8.60 22.39
C ARG A 115 -6.55 9.86 21.55
N MET A 116 -7.46 9.93 20.59
CA MET A 116 -7.66 11.13 19.77
C MET A 116 -8.05 12.34 20.62
N THR A 117 -8.75 12.15 21.77
CA THR A 117 -9.15 13.26 22.67
C THR A 117 -7.98 13.97 23.33
N LYS A 118 -6.79 13.39 23.32
CA LYS A 118 -5.53 14.02 23.72
C LYS A 118 -5.18 15.23 22.84
N PHE A 119 -5.63 15.21 21.59
CA PHE A 119 -5.28 16.19 20.58
C PHE A 119 -6.46 17.15 20.35
N ASP A 120 -6.26 18.44 20.64
CA ASP A 120 -7.26 19.47 20.31
C ASP A 120 -7.32 19.65 18.78
N PRO A 121 -8.48 19.40 18.13
CA PRO A 121 -8.63 19.62 16.71
C PRO A 121 -8.25 21.01 16.22
N MET A 122 -8.38 22.04 17.08
CA MET A 122 -8.07 23.42 16.72
C MET A 122 -6.57 23.67 16.50
N GLU A 123 -5.70 22.78 16.99
CA GLU A 123 -4.25 22.86 16.77
C GLU A 123 -3.83 22.30 15.40
N PHE A 124 -4.74 21.62 14.66
CA PHE A 124 -4.45 20.93 13.40
C PHE A 124 -5.02 21.67 12.20
N GLY A 125 -4.35 21.58 11.06
CA GLY A 125 -4.78 22.15 9.79
C GLY A 125 -5.06 21.11 8.70
N LEU A 126 -4.53 19.89 8.87
CA LEU A 126 -4.68 18.81 7.87
C LEU A 126 -4.77 17.44 8.55
N LEU A 127 -5.77 16.67 8.13
CA LEU A 127 -5.88 15.22 8.37
C LEU A 127 -5.58 14.50 7.06
N ILE A 128 -4.62 13.57 7.08
CA ILE A 128 -4.30 12.71 5.96
C ILE A 128 -4.70 11.28 6.31
N ILE A 129 -5.42 10.61 5.42
CA ILE A 129 -5.77 9.19 5.55
C ILE A 129 -5.06 8.42 4.42
N ASP A 130 -4.06 7.62 4.80
CA ASP A 130 -3.40 6.70 3.88
C ASP A 130 -4.24 5.43 3.72
N GLU A 131 -4.27 4.87 2.50
CA GLU A 131 -5.17 3.79 2.08
C GLU A 131 -6.64 4.07 2.45
N CYS A 132 -7.11 5.23 2.02
CA CYS A 132 -8.39 5.81 2.44
C CYS A 132 -9.63 5.04 1.95
N HIS A 133 -9.48 3.98 1.14
CA HIS A 133 -10.57 3.04 0.84
C HIS A 133 -11.14 2.38 2.11
N HIS A 134 -10.39 2.37 3.22
CA HIS A 134 -10.89 1.98 4.54
C HIS A 134 -11.70 3.07 5.26
N SER A 135 -11.75 4.30 4.76
CA SER A 135 -12.32 5.46 5.48
C SER A 135 -13.83 5.39 5.72
N THR A 136 -14.52 4.49 5.04
CA THR A 136 -15.96 4.23 5.22
C THR A 136 -16.28 3.45 6.50
N ALA A 137 -15.30 2.81 7.13
CA ALA A 137 -15.49 2.09 8.39
C ALA A 137 -15.78 3.05 9.54
N ALA A 138 -16.60 2.61 10.50
CA ALA A 138 -17.05 3.42 11.62
C ALA A 138 -15.90 4.04 12.45
N SER A 139 -14.79 3.34 12.61
CA SER A 139 -13.61 3.84 13.32
C SER A 139 -12.98 5.04 12.63
N TYR A 140 -12.88 5.02 11.29
CA TYR A 140 -12.37 6.15 10.51
C TYR A 140 -13.33 7.32 10.55
N LYS A 141 -14.64 7.09 10.40
CA LYS A 141 -15.66 8.15 10.50
C LYS A 141 -15.56 8.90 11.82
N ARG A 142 -15.37 8.18 12.95
CA ARG A 142 -15.17 8.80 14.27
C ARG A 142 -13.94 9.71 14.32
N VAL A 143 -12.82 9.29 13.72
CA VAL A 143 -11.59 10.10 13.66
C VAL A 143 -11.82 11.35 12.79
N ILE A 144 -12.43 11.17 11.63
CA ILE A 144 -12.76 12.29 10.72
C ILE A 144 -13.67 13.29 11.43
N GLU A 145 -14.77 12.83 12.04
CA GLU A 145 -15.71 13.68 12.77
C GLU A 145 -15.03 14.43 13.92
N TRP A 146 -14.07 13.81 14.62
CA TRP A 146 -13.31 14.47 15.68
C TRP A 146 -12.50 15.65 15.16
N TYR A 147 -11.68 15.45 14.14
CA TYR A 147 -10.82 16.49 13.61
C TYR A 147 -11.58 17.56 12.80
N MET A 148 -12.64 17.17 12.09
CA MET A 148 -13.49 18.09 11.31
C MET A 148 -14.36 19.02 12.20
N ARG A 149 -14.33 18.88 13.52
CA ARG A 149 -14.85 19.90 14.45
C ARG A 149 -14.12 21.25 14.28
N ASN A 150 -12.89 21.24 13.80
CA ASN A 150 -12.21 22.46 13.37
C ASN A 150 -12.70 22.87 11.97
N PRO A 151 -13.40 24.00 11.82
CA PRO A 151 -13.94 24.45 10.53
C PRO A 151 -12.86 24.80 9.49
N LYS A 152 -11.60 24.95 9.92
CA LYS A 152 -10.44 25.20 9.05
C LYS A 152 -9.64 23.92 8.72
N MET A 153 -10.09 22.79 9.20
CA MET A 153 -9.46 21.49 8.93
C MET A 153 -9.66 21.12 7.46
N LYS A 154 -8.60 20.61 6.84
CA LYS A 154 -8.67 19.99 5.51
C LYS A 154 -8.44 18.48 5.66
N LEU A 155 -9.11 17.71 4.82
CA LEU A 155 -9.01 16.24 4.78
C LEU A 155 -8.45 15.80 3.42
N LEU A 156 -7.34 15.08 3.45
CA LEU A 156 -6.75 14.44 2.29
C LEU A 156 -6.84 12.93 2.41
N GLY A 157 -7.51 12.29 1.46
CA GLY A 157 -7.43 10.84 1.27
C GLY A 157 -6.39 10.48 0.23
N VAL A 158 -5.65 9.39 0.44
CA VAL A 158 -4.73 8.84 -0.55
C VAL A 158 -4.98 7.35 -0.70
N THR A 159 -5.11 6.87 -1.93
CA THR A 159 -5.31 5.43 -2.22
C THR A 159 -4.63 5.02 -3.52
N ALA A 160 -4.41 3.70 -3.69
CA ALA A 160 -3.86 3.18 -4.94
C ALA A 160 -4.94 2.98 -6.01
N THR A 161 -6.10 2.49 -5.62
CA THR A 161 -7.24 2.20 -6.51
C THR A 161 -8.52 2.23 -5.68
N PRO A 162 -9.43 3.15 -5.93
CA PRO A 162 -10.79 3.00 -5.44
C PRO A 162 -11.47 1.87 -6.27
N ASP A 163 -12.12 0.91 -5.62
CA ASP A 163 -13.06 0.01 -6.30
C ASP A 163 -14.36 0.79 -6.60
N ARG A 164 -15.16 0.38 -7.61
CA ARG A 164 -16.41 1.09 -7.95
C ARG A 164 -17.39 1.14 -6.79
N THR A 165 -17.45 0.09 -5.97
CA THR A 165 -18.21 0.08 -4.72
C THR A 165 -17.64 1.00 -3.67
N ASP A 166 -16.31 1.21 -3.69
CA ASP A 166 -15.61 2.14 -2.81
C ASP A 166 -15.76 3.58 -3.30
N GLU A 167 -15.88 3.84 -4.62
CA GLU A 167 -16.08 5.19 -5.18
C GLU A 167 -17.35 5.85 -4.66
N GLU A 168 -18.48 5.14 -4.66
CA GLU A 168 -19.74 5.64 -4.10
C GLU A 168 -19.62 5.88 -2.58
N ALA A 169 -18.93 4.97 -1.89
CA ALA A 169 -18.74 5.08 -0.46
C ALA A 169 -17.71 6.18 -0.09
N LEU A 170 -16.64 6.34 -0.90
CA LEU A 170 -15.66 7.42 -0.74
C LEU A 170 -16.26 8.80 -1.06
N GLY A 171 -17.21 8.89 -2.01
CA GLY A 171 -17.98 10.11 -2.28
C GLY A 171 -18.84 10.59 -1.10
N GLN A 172 -19.07 9.74 -0.08
CA GLN A 172 -19.70 10.15 1.18
C GLN A 172 -18.71 10.80 2.16
N VAL A 173 -17.40 10.66 1.94
CA VAL A 173 -16.33 11.13 2.83
C VAL A 173 -15.54 12.26 2.21
N PHE A 174 -15.32 12.20 0.89
CA PHE A 174 -14.52 13.16 0.14
C PHE A 174 -15.38 13.93 -0.85
N ASP A 175 -15.25 15.26 -0.86
CA ASP A 175 -16.04 16.15 -1.71
C ASP A 175 -15.60 16.11 -3.18
N SER A 176 -14.32 15.75 -3.44
CA SER A 176 -13.73 15.77 -4.78
C SER A 176 -12.58 14.79 -4.93
N VAL A 177 -12.16 14.57 -6.17
CA VAL A 177 -10.91 13.89 -6.54
C VAL A 177 -9.98 14.93 -7.14
N ALA A 178 -8.93 15.32 -6.41
CA ALA A 178 -7.97 16.30 -6.86
C ALA A 178 -7.07 15.78 -7.98
N PHE A 179 -6.68 14.53 -7.89
CA PHE A 179 -5.75 13.94 -8.85
C PHE A 179 -6.00 12.43 -8.96
N ASP A 180 -6.08 11.98 -10.20
CA ASP A 180 -6.20 10.56 -10.54
C ASP A 180 -5.14 10.20 -11.60
N TYR A 181 -4.29 9.23 -11.27
CA TYR A 181 -3.20 8.77 -12.11
C TYR A 181 -3.21 7.25 -12.18
N GLU A 182 -3.54 6.72 -13.35
CA GLU A 182 -3.72 5.28 -13.52
C GLU A 182 -2.39 4.53 -13.70
N VAL A 183 -2.40 3.22 -13.39
CA VAL A 183 -1.25 2.31 -13.57
C VAL A 183 -0.75 2.36 -15.01
N MET A 184 -1.67 2.37 -15.99
CA MET A 184 -1.31 2.38 -17.42
C MET A 184 -0.62 3.67 -17.84
N ASP A 185 -1.01 4.80 -17.27
CA ASP A 185 -0.35 6.08 -17.52
C ASP A 185 1.05 6.11 -16.89
N ALA A 186 1.18 5.58 -15.67
CA ALA A 186 2.49 5.46 -15.02
C ALA A 186 3.45 4.54 -15.80
N ILE A 187 2.95 3.48 -16.46
CA ILE A 187 3.73 2.62 -17.36
C ILE A 187 4.10 3.37 -18.64
N LYS A 188 3.16 4.04 -19.30
CA LYS A 188 3.42 4.85 -20.51
C LYS A 188 4.45 5.95 -20.25
N ASP A 189 4.37 6.59 -19.10
CA ASP A 189 5.29 7.64 -18.67
C ASP A 189 6.65 7.11 -18.20
N GLY A 190 6.83 5.77 -18.11
CA GLY A 190 8.06 5.13 -17.69
C GLY A 190 8.39 5.28 -16.21
N TRP A 191 7.38 5.40 -15.36
CA TRP A 191 7.53 5.38 -13.89
C TRP A 191 7.31 4.01 -13.28
N LEU A 192 6.60 3.14 -13.98
CA LEU A 192 6.40 1.73 -13.65
C LEU A 192 6.86 0.85 -14.82
N VAL A 193 7.22 -0.40 -14.52
CA VAL A 193 7.59 -1.36 -15.57
C VAL A 193 6.35 -1.91 -16.27
N PRO A 194 6.44 -2.29 -17.56
CA PRO A 194 5.35 -2.95 -18.27
C PRO A 194 4.93 -4.24 -17.60
N ILE A 195 3.62 -4.51 -17.56
CA ILE A 195 3.05 -5.74 -17.02
C ILE A 195 2.77 -6.71 -18.15
N SER A 196 3.25 -7.94 -18.04
CA SER A 196 2.83 -9.09 -18.83
C SER A 196 1.92 -9.97 -17.97
N GLN A 197 0.79 -10.40 -18.50
CA GLN A 197 -0.13 -11.26 -17.76
C GLN A 197 -0.22 -12.63 -18.45
N GLN A 198 -0.06 -13.68 -17.67
CA GLN A 198 -0.32 -15.06 -18.10
C GLN A 198 -1.41 -15.66 -17.21
N MET A 199 -2.40 -16.28 -17.85
CA MET A 199 -3.45 -16.99 -17.16
C MET A 199 -3.18 -18.48 -17.22
N VAL A 200 -3.20 -19.13 -16.05
CA VAL A 200 -3.06 -20.56 -15.90
C VAL A 200 -4.43 -21.14 -15.56
N THR A 201 -4.87 -22.14 -16.32
CA THR A 201 -6.11 -22.87 -16.02
C THR A 201 -5.82 -23.93 -14.96
N VAL A 202 -6.55 -23.87 -13.85
CA VAL A 202 -6.57 -24.90 -12.81
C VAL A 202 -7.85 -25.71 -13.03
N GLY A 203 -7.71 -26.96 -13.50
CA GLY A 203 -8.83 -27.73 -14.05
C GLY A 203 -9.91 -28.12 -13.03
N HIS A 204 -9.54 -28.21 -11.76
CA HIS A 204 -10.42 -28.64 -10.68
C HIS A 204 -10.93 -27.48 -9.80
N LEU A 205 -10.64 -26.25 -10.21
CA LEU A 205 -11.03 -25.05 -9.46
C LEU A 205 -12.49 -24.68 -9.77
N ASP A 206 -13.42 -25.15 -8.97
CA ASP A 206 -14.83 -24.73 -9.01
C ASP A 206 -15.12 -23.75 -7.86
N LEU A 207 -15.41 -22.52 -8.20
CA LEU A 207 -15.72 -21.43 -7.27
C LEU A 207 -17.23 -21.10 -7.23
N SER A 208 -18.07 -21.87 -7.91
CA SER A 208 -19.51 -21.58 -8.04
C SER A 208 -20.24 -21.56 -6.69
N GLU A 209 -19.82 -22.43 -5.76
CA GLU A 209 -20.40 -22.56 -4.42
C GLU A 209 -19.75 -21.63 -3.38
N VAL A 210 -18.70 -20.89 -3.75
CA VAL A 210 -18.01 -19.97 -2.83
C VAL A 210 -18.81 -18.71 -2.60
N ARG A 211 -19.26 -18.50 -1.38
CA ARG A 211 -20.02 -17.30 -0.97
C ARG A 211 -19.18 -16.03 -1.07
N THR A 212 -19.85 -14.92 -1.22
CA THR A 212 -19.23 -13.59 -1.15
C THR A 212 -19.50 -12.98 0.22
N THR A 213 -18.43 -12.50 0.89
CA THR A 213 -18.52 -11.84 2.19
C THR A 213 -17.70 -10.55 2.13
N ALA A 214 -18.30 -9.43 2.52
CA ALA A 214 -17.66 -8.11 2.50
C ALA A 214 -17.01 -7.72 1.14
N GLY A 215 -17.67 -8.10 0.04
CA GLY A 215 -17.21 -7.76 -1.33
C GLY A 215 -16.15 -8.70 -1.92
N ASP A 216 -15.65 -9.70 -1.18
CA ASP A 216 -14.69 -10.69 -1.68
C ASP A 216 -15.16 -12.13 -1.39
N LEU A 217 -14.47 -13.12 -1.93
CA LEU A 217 -14.74 -14.53 -1.72
C LEU A 217 -14.51 -14.94 -0.26
N ASN A 218 -15.42 -15.75 0.29
CA ASN A 218 -15.34 -16.20 1.67
C ASN A 218 -14.11 -17.08 1.90
N ALA A 219 -13.25 -16.70 2.84
CA ALA A 219 -12.00 -17.39 3.10
C ALA A 219 -12.17 -18.84 3.60
N GLY A 220 -13.26 -19.13 4.35
CA GLY A 220 -13.54 -20.47 4.83
C GLY A 220 -13.95 -21.41 3.70
N ASP A 221 -14.80 -20.93 2.80
CA ASP A 221 -15.25 -21.72 1.65
C ASP A 221 -14.08 -21.96 0.66
N LEU A 222 -13.20 -20.97 0.48
CA LEU A 222 -12.00 -21.11 -0.32
C LEU A 222 -11.01 -22.13 0.22
N SER A 223 -10.94 -22.32 1.54
CA SER A 223 -9.96 -23.23 2.17
C SER A 223 -10.07 -24.65 1.66
N ALA A 224 -11.29 -25.18 1.55
CA ALA A 224 -11.50 -26.56 1.11
C ALA A 224 -10.99 -26.80 -0.33
N ILE A 225 -11.14 -25.80 -1.19
CA ILE A 225 -10.78 -25.86 -2.62
C ILE A 225 -9.27 -25.61 -2.81
N MET A 226 -8.76 -24.56 -2.17
CA MET A 226 -7.37 -24.12 -2.37
C MET A 226 -6.33 -24.96 -1.62
N ASP A 227 -6.76 -25.76 -0.62
CA ASP A 227 -5.91 -26.67 0.15
C ASP A 227 -5.88 -28.09 -0.43
N ASP A 228 -6.60 -28.36 -1.54
CA ASP A 228 -6.59 -29.64 -2.24
C ASP A 228 -5.24 -29.89 -2.93
N GLU A 229 -4.69 -31.12 -2.77
CA GLU A 229 -3.35 -31.47 -3.29
C GLU A 229 -3.24 -31.34 -4.82
N GLN A 230 -4.28 -31.71 -5.55
CA GLN A 230 -4.27 -31.60 -7.00
C GLN A 230 -4.26 -30.12 -7.43
N THR A 231 -5.12 -29.31 -6.82
CA THR A 231 -5.13 -27.85 -7.01
C THR A 231 -3.77 -27.22 -6.72
N LEU A 232 -3.11 -27.63 -5.63
CA LEU A 232 -1.78 -27.15 -5.26
C LEU A 232 -0.73 -27.48 -6.33
N HIS A 233 -0.73 -28.70 -6.88
CA HIS A 233 0.19 -29.09 -7.94
C HIS A 233 -0.13 -28.39 -9.27
N GLU A 234 -1.40 -28.18 -9.62
CA GLU A 234 -1.83 -27.44 -10.79
C GLU A 234 -1.45 -25.95 -10.72
N ILE A 235 -1.27 -25.39 -9.53
CA ILE A 235 -0.72 -24.04 -9.31
C ILE A 235 0.82 -24.06 -9.35
N ALA A 236 1.44 -24.98 -8.63
CA ALA A 236 2.88 -24.95 -8.41
C ALA A 236 3.69 -25.30 -9.66
N SER A 237 3.28 -26.32 -10.44
CA SER A 237 4.02 -26.76 -11.63
C SER A 237 4.17 -25.67 -12.70
N PRO A 238 3.10 -25.00 -13.17
CA PRO A 238 3.24 -23.90 -14.11
C PRO A 238 3.92 -22.68 -13.48
N THR A 239 3.76 -22.45 -12.19
CA THR A 239 4.48 -21.38 -11.49
C THR A 239 6.00 -21.57 -11.61
N ILE A 240 6.51 -22.77 -11.33
CA ILE A 240 7.94 -23.08 -11.46
C ILE A 240 8.43 -22.87 -12.89
N GLU A 241 7.69 -23.38 -13.86
CA GLU A 241 8.05 -23.30 -15.29
C GLU A 241 8.06 -21.84 -15.78
N ILE A 242 6.97 -21.12 -15.53
CA ILE A 242 6.80 -19.73 -16.01
C ILE A 242 7.76 -18.78 -15.31
N CYS A 243 7.96 -18.92 -13.99
CA CYS A 243 8.83 -18.02 -13.24
C CYS A 243 10.32 -18.24 -13.54
N GLY A 244 10.75 -19.44 -13.91
CA GLY A 244 12.17 -19.75 -14.11
C GLY A 244 12.98 -19.42 -12.85
N ASN A 245 13.95 -18.52 -12.97
CA ASN A 245 14.79 -18.09 -11.84
C ASN A 245 14.40 -16.71 -11.28
N ARG A 246 13.27 -16.11 -11.74
CA ARG A 246 12.85 -14.77 -11.34
C ARG A 246 12.33 -14.74 -9.90
N ARG A 247 12.61 -13.65 -9.18
CA ARG A 247 12.08 -13.47 -7.82
C ARG A 247 10.58 -13.29 -7.85
N THR A 248 9.90 -14.17 -7.12
CA THR A 248 8.46 -14.39 -7.23
C THR A 248 7.76 -14.23 -5.88
N LEU A 249 6.75 -13.37 -5.85
CA LEU A 249 5.85 -13.21 -4.72
C LEU A 249 4.54 -13.95 -5.00
N VAL A 250 4.18 -14.90 -4.14
CA VAL A 250 2.97 -15.72 -4.30
C VAL A 250 1.94 -15.31 -3.24
N PHE A 251 0.74 -14.93 -3.67
CA PHE A 251 -0.39 -14.63 -2.79
C PHE A 251 -1.29 -15.85 -2.67
N ALA A 252 -1.31 -16.44 -1.48
CA ALA A 252 -2.15 -17.59 -1.15
C ALA A 252 -3.41 -17.17 -0.40
N ALA A 253 -4.47 -17.99 -0.49
CA ALA A 253 -5.74 -17.76 0.19
C ALA A 253 -5.70 -18.18 1.66
N THR A 254 -4.98 -19.26 1.98
CA THR A 254 -4.94 -19.86 3.31
C THR A 254 -3.49 -20.11 3.77
N VAL A 255 -3.31 -20.22 5.08
CA VAL A 255 -1.98 -20.54 5.65
C VAL A 255 -1.57 -21.96 5.23
N LYS A 256 -2.50 -22.92 5.24
CA LYS A 256 -2.24 -24.29 4.82
C LYS A 256 -1.81 -24.37 3.36
N GLN A 257 -2.51 -23.65 2.46
CA GLN A 257 -2.10 -23.54 1.06
C GLN A 257 -0.67 -22.97 0.94
N ALA A 258 -0.35 -21.91 1.69
CA ALA A 258 0.98 -21.31 1.65
C ALA A 258 2.08 -22.25 2.10
N GLU A 259 1.86 -22.98 3.20
CA GLU A 259 2.79 -24.01 3.71
C GLU A 259 3.02 -25.10 2.66
N ARG A 260 1.94 -25.64 2.09
CA ARG A 260 2.02 -26.71 1.10
C ARG A 260 2.69 -26.27 -0.21
N LEU A 261 2.36 -25.08 -0.73
CA LEU A 261 3.06 -24.54 -1.91
C LEU A 261 4.55 -24.35 -1.63
N CYS A 262 4.90 -23.82 -0.46
CA CYS A 262 6.30 -23.69 -0.03
C CYS A 262 7.03 -25.03 0.00
N GLU A 263 6.40 -26.09 0.54
CA GLU A 263 6.95 -27.45 0.52
C GLU A 263 7.15 -27.98 -0.92
N ILE A 264 6.17 -27.78 -1.80
CA ILE A 264 6.26 -28.23 -3.21
C ILE A 264 7.40 -27.52 -3.92
N PHE A 265 7.54 -26.21 -3.76
CA PHE A 265 8.66 -25.45 -4.33
C PHE A 265 10.01 -25.94 -3.79
N ASN A 266 10.11 -26.20 -2.48
CA ASN A 266 11.34 -26.70 -1.87
C ASN A 266 11.69 -28.14 -2.24
N ARG A 267 10.71 -28.98 -2.63
CA ARG A 267 10.98 -30.30 -3.23
C ARG A 267 11.59 -30.18 -4.62
N HIS A 268 11.17 -29.14 -5.39
CA HIS A 268 11.75 -28.87 -6.70
C HIS A 268 13.20 -28.34 -6.58
N ARG A 269 13.46 -27.44 -5.63
CA ARG A 269 14.79 -26.91 -5.33
C ARG A 269 14.87 -26.52 -3.84
N GLU A 270 15.76 -27.22 -3.11
CA GLU A 270 15.91 -27.02 -1.66
C GLU A 270 16.22 -25.54 -1.31
N GLY A 271 15.52 -25.02 -0.31
CA GLY A 271 15.71 -23.65 0.20
C GLY A 271 15.24 -22.53 -0.72
N CYS A 272 14.56 -22.85 -1.85
CA CYS A 272 14.13 -21.81 -2.79
C CYS A 272 12.87 -21.05 -2.35
N ALA A 273 12.11 -21.55 -1.38
CA ALA A 273 10.84 -20.99 -0.95
C ALA A 273 10.74 -20.81 0.56
N SER A 274 10.09 -19.74 0.97
CA SER A 274 9.64 -19.50 2.34
C SER A 274 8.20 -19.00 2.34
N PHE A 275 7.49 -19.11 3.48
CA PHE A 275 6.17 -18.51 3.60
C PHE A 275 6.07 -17.56 4.78
N VAL A 276 5.18 -16.58 4.68
CA VAL A 276 4.89 -15.60 5.74
C VAL A 276 3.38 -15.41 5.88
N CYS A 277 2.92 -15.33 7.12
CA CYS A 277 1.52 -15.09 7.45
C CYS A 277 1.38 -14.15 8.65
N GLY A 278 0.15 -13.82 9.05
CA GLY A 278 -0.10 -12.95 10.21
C GLY A 278 0.45 -13.47 11.53
N LYS A 279 0.69 -14.78 11.66
CA LYS A 279 1.24 -15.43 12.86
C LYS A 279 2.76 -15.52 12.86
N THR A 280 3.44 -15.27 11.73
CA THR A 280 4.90 -15.27 11.66
C THR A 280 5.46 -14.18 12.56
N ASP A 281 6.40 -14.54 13.44
CA ASP A 281 7.07 -13.59 14.34
C ASP A 281 7.70 -12.42 13.58
N LYS A 282 7.77 -11.23 14.21
CA LYS A 282 8.27 -10.03 13.53
C LYS A 282 9.72 -10.14 13.10
N GLU A 283 10.59 -10.70 13.95
CA GLU A 283 12.02 -10.85 13.63
C GLU A 283 12.25 -11.94 12.60
N GLU A 284 11.53 -13.07 12.71
CA GLU A 284 11.54 -14.13 11.70
C GLU A 284 11.09 -13.60 10.34
N ARG A 285 9.96 -12.86 10.28
CA ARG A 285 9.48 -12.24 9.04
C ARG A 285 10.52 -11.32 8.41
N LYS A 286 11.19 -10.51 9.24
CA LYS A 286 12.24 -9.60 8.78
C LYS A 286 13.41 -10.35 8.15
N LEU A 287 13.82 -11.47 8.76
CA LEU A 287 14.90 -12.33 8.23
C LEU A 287 14.48 -12.96 6.90
N LEU A 288 13.30 -13.59 6.82
CA LEU A 288 12.79 -14.21 5.60
C LEU A 288 12.70 -13.21 4.44
N LEU A 289 12.21 -12.01 4.70
CA LEU A 289 12.14 -10.95 3.68
C LEU A 289 13.52 -10.40 3.31
N ALA A 290 14.49 -10.38 4.23
CA ALA A 290 15.86 -10.01 3.91
C ALA A 290 16.55 -11.06 3.01
N GLU A 291 16.35 -12.36 3.27
CA GLU A 291 16.80 -13.45 2.39
C GLU A 291 16.23 -13.34 0.98
N PHE A 292 14.93 -13.05 0.89
CA PHE A 292 14.26 -12.83 -0.39
C PHE A 292 14.81 -11.61 -1.14
N LYS A 293 14.99 -10.47 -0.46
CA LYS A 293 15.59 -9.25 -1.04
C LYS A 293 17.02 -9.49 -1.53
N ALA A 294 17.77 -10.31 -0.81
CA ALA A 294 19.12 -10.69 -1.21
C ALA A 294 19.19 -11.72 -2.35
N GLY A 295 18.02 -12.22 -2.81
CA GLY A 295 17.94 -13.23 -3.87
C GLY A 295 18.35 -14.63 -3.44
N ARG A 296 18.52 -14.91 -2.13
CA ARG A 296 18.80 -16.25 -1.61
C ARG A 296 17.57 -17.13 -1.59
N THR A 297 16.39 -16.55 -1.42
CA THR A 297 15.09 -17.21 -1.58
C THR A 297 14.45 -16.67 -2.86
N GLN A 298 13.92 -17.56 -3.69
CA GLN A 298 13.25 -17.19 -4.95
C GLN A 298 11.76 -16.91 -4.75
N PHE A 299 11.08 -17.78 -3.99
CA PHE A 299 9.64 -17.70 -3.78
C PHE A 299 9.33 -17.26 -2.34
N VAL A 300 8.53 -16.22 -2.19
CA VAL A 300 7.87 -15.92 -0.90
C VAL A 300 6.38 -16.12 -1.08
N VAL A 301 5.83 -17.11 -0.39
CA VAL A 301 4.39 -17.36 -0.34
C VAL A 301 3.81 -16.61 0.85
N ASN A 302 2.79 -15.78 0.63
CA ASN A 302 2.23 -14.98 1.70
C ASN A 302 0.70 -15.06 1.79
N VAL A 303 0.18 -14.88 3.00
CA VAL A 303 -1.26 -14.82 3.28
C VAL A 303 -1.59 -13.49 3.93
N GLY A 304 -2.12 -12.56 3.13
CA GLY A 304 -2.66 -11.29 3.61
C GLY A 304 -1.66 -10.32 4.28
N VAL A 305 -0.35 -10.60 4.23
CA VAL A 305 0.67 -9.80 4.92
C VAL A 305 1.37 -8.83 3.98
N LEU A 306 1.69 -9.26 2.77
CA LEU A 306 2.50 -8.47 1.83
C LEU A 306 1.65 -7.72 0.79
N THR A 307 0.35 -7.65 0.97
CA THR A 307 -0.58 -6.86 0.14
C THR A 307 -0.36 -5.37 0.29
N GLU A 308 0.03 -4.92 1.50
CA GLU A 308 0.33 -3.53 1.83
C GLU A 308 1.67 -3.43 2.57
N GLY A 309 2.33 -2.28 2.52
CA GLY A 309 3.54 -2.01 3.31
C GLY A 309 4.83 -2.70 2.85
N PHE A 310 4.76 -3.73 2.01
CA PHE A 310 5.95 -4.40 1.49
C PHE A 310 6.53 -3.64 0.29
N ASP A 311 7.82 -3.31 0.35
CA ASP A 311 8.54 -2.57 -0.68
C ASP A 311 9.80 -3.31 -1.09
N ASP A 312 9.77 -3.94 -2.27
CA ASP A 312 10.92 -4.58 -2.91
C ASP A 312 10.83 -4.42 -4.43
N ASP A 313 11.78 -3.69 -5.00
CA ASP A 313 11.89 -3.40 -6.43
C ASP A 313 12.43 -4.57 -7.25
N GLY A 314 12.97 -5.57 -6.60
CA GLY A 314 13.45 -6.78 -7.25
C GLY A 314 12.40 -7.88 -7.45
N VAL A 315 11.15 -7.70 -7.03
CA VAL A 315 10.06 -8.61 -7.35
C VAL A 315 9.76 -8.52 -8.85
N GLU A 316 9.96 -9.62 -9.57
CA GLU A 316 9.76 -9.69 -11.02
C GLU A 316 8.45 -10.38 -11.40
N VAL A 317 7.98 -11.30 -10.56
CA VAL A 317 6.76 -12.07 -10.79
C VAL A 317 5.85 -12.00 -9.58
N VAL A 318 4.56 -11.81 -9.84
CA VAL A 318 3.49 -11.97 -8.86
C VAL A 318 2.58 -13.11 -9.29
N VAL A 319 2.44 -14.11 -8.43
CA VAL A 319 1.51 -15.22 -8.64
C VAL A 319 0.29 -15.03 -7.75
N MET A 320 -0.86 -14.92 -8.37
CA MET A 320 -2.14 -14.79 -7.68
C MET A 320 -2.77 -16.18 -7.48
N ALA A 321 -2.21 -16.95 -6.56
CA ALA A 321 -2.75 -18.25 -6.15
C ALA A 321 -3.97 -18.11 -5.21
N ARG A 322 -4.50 -16.91 -5.10
CA ARG A 322 -5.71 -16.54 -4.39
C ARG A 322 -6.70 -15.89 -5.35
N PRO A 323 -7.85 -16.55 -5.63
CA PRO A 323 -8.93 -15.88 -6.35
C PRO A 323 -9.50 -14.74 -5.50
N THR A 324 -9.89 -13.65 -6.16
CA THR A 324 -10.50 -12.47 -5.51
C THR A 324 -11.52 -11.81 -6.44
N LYS A 325 -12.59 -11.26 -5.89
CA LYS A 325 -13.54 -10.38 -6.57
C LYS A 325 -13.18 -8.89 -6.39
N SER A 326 -12.30 -8.57 -5.42
CA SER A 326 -11.89 -7.20 -5.14
C SER A 326 -10.84 -6.73 -6.14
N ARG A 327 -11.19 -5.72 -6.94
CA ARG A 327 -10.27 -5.05 -7.86
C ARG A 327 -9.14 -4.34 -7.12
N ALA A 328 -9.46 -3.73 -5.98
CA ALA A 328 -8.46 -3.04 -5.16
C ALA A 328 -7.40 -4.01 -4.65
N LEU A 329 -7.82 -5.16 -4.10
CA LEU A 329 -6.88 -6.19 -3.65
C LEU A 329 -6.04 -6.75 -4.82
N TYR A 330 -6.66 -7.01 -5.98
CA TYR A 330 -5.95 -7.44 -7.19
C TYR A 330 -4.87 -6.43 -7.59
N ALA A 331 -5.22 -5.15 -7.69
CA ALA A 331 -4.30 -4.10 -8.09
C ALA A 331 -3.17 -3.86 -7.05
N GLN A 332 -3.46 -4.01 -5.76
CA GLN A 332 -2.44 -3.96 -4.71
C GLN A 332 -1.43 -5.10 -4.83
N MET A 333 -1.92 -6.33 -5.08
CA MET A 333 -1.06 -7.50 -5.31
C MET A 333 -0.21 -7.34 -6.57
N ALA A 334 -0.83 -7.02 -7.72
CA ALA A 334 -0.14 -6.82 -8.99
C ALA A 334 0.90 -5.69 -8.90
N GLY A 335 0.57 -4.62 -8.22
CA GLY A 335 1.43 -3.47 -8.03
C GLY A 335 2.75 -3.76 -7.31
N ARG A 336 2.90 -4.93 -6.66
CA ARG A 336 4.15 -5.31 -5.98
C ARG A 336 5.30 -5.58 -6.94
N SER A 337 5.02 -5.98 -8.18
CA SER A 337 6.05 -6.24 -9.20
C SER A 337 6.31 -5.06 -10.15
N THR A 338 5.51 -3.99 -10.10
CA THR A 338 5.56 -2.92 -11.11
C THR A 338 6.68 -1.91 -10.92
N ARG A 339 7.41 -1.93 -9.82
CA ARG A 339 8.47 -0.95 -9.57
C ARG A 339 9.69 -1.19 -10.46
N PRO A 340 10.29 -0.11 -11.04
CA PRO A 340 11.59 -0.21 -11.67
C PRO A 340 12.66 -0.63 -10.66
N HIS A 341 13.64 -1.40 -11.13
CA HIS A 341 14.76 -1.83 -10.31
C HIS A 341 15.55 -0.63 -9.76
N SER A 342 16.03 -0.72 -8.52
CA SER A 342 16.75 0.36 -7.81
C SER A 342 17.93 0.93 -8.59
N SER A 343 18.61 0.10 -9.38
CA SER A 343 19.75 0.53 -10.21
C SER A 343 19.43 1.66 -11.21
N ILE A 344 18.15 1.86 -11.53
CA ILE A 344 17.71 2.92 -12.45
C ILE A 344 16.67 3.88 -11.83
N ALA A 345 16.02 3.48 -10.75
CA ALA A 345 14.89 4.22 -10.17
C ALA A 345 15.23 5.68 -9.85
N HIS A 346 16.47 5.94 -9.41
CA HIS A 346 16.96 7.30 -9.14
C HIS A 346 17.18 8.09 -10.43
N ALA A 347 17.79 7.47 -11.44
CA ALA A 347 18.10 8.12 -12.71
C ALA A 347 16.84 8.47 -13.52
N LEU A 348 15.74 7.74 -13.35
CA LEU A 348 14.47 8.06 -14.03
C LEU A 348 13.96 9.47 -13.70
N GLY A 349 14.26 9.99 -12.50
CA GLY A 349 13.87 11.34 -12.08
C GLY A 349 14.59 12.47 -12.83
N ASP A 350 15.75 12.18 -13.40
CA ASP A 350 16.57 13.13 -14.14
C ASP A 350 16.31 13.11 -15.65
N MET A 351 15.56 12.11 -16.15
CA MET A 351 15.19 11.98 -17.55
C MET A 351 14.00 12.90 -17.89
N GLU A 352 14.13 13.66 -18.97
CA GLU A 352 13.12 14.65 -19.35
C GLU A 352 11.89 13.99 -19.98
N THR A 353 12.08 12.98 -20.83
CA THR A 353 10.99 12.38 -21.61
C THR A 353 10.56 11.01 -21.12
N ALA A 354 9.30 10.66 -21.37
CA ALA A 354 8.77 9.31 -21.13
C ALA A 354 9.53 8.26 -21.98
N ALA A 355 9.89 8.60 -23.20
CA ALA A 355 10.61 7.70 -24.09
C ALA A 355 11.99 7.28 -23.53
N GLU A 356 12.73 8.24 -22.96
CA GLU A 356 14.02 7.96 -22.28
C GLU A 356 13.83 7.02 -21.10
N ARG A 357 12.84 7.28 -20.25
CA ARG A 357 12.54 6.42 -19.07
C ARG A 357 12.15 5.02 -19.50
N VAL A 358 11.26 4.87 -20.48
CA VAL A 358 10.85 3.56 -21.01
C VAL A 358 12.03 2.82 -21.62
N ALA A 359 12.90 3.50 -22.38
CA ALA A 359 14.10 2.91 -22.94
C ALA A 359 15.07 2.43 -21.84
N ALA A 360 15.25 3.23 -20.79
CA ALA A 360 16.11 2.89 -19.66
C ALA A 360 15.58 1.65 -18.90
N ILE A 361 14.26 1.54 -18.71
CA ILE A 361 13.64 0.35 -18.10
C ILE A 361 13.91 -0.89 -18.96
N LYS A 362 13.68 -0.82 -20.27
CA LYS A 362 13.88 -1.96 -21.20
C LYS A 362 15.34 -2.45 -21.27
N ALA A 363 16.28 -1.56 -21.02
CA ALA A 363 17.72 -1.89 -21.07
C ALA A 363 18.27 -2.55 -19.79
N ARG A 364 17.45 -2.77 -18.74
CA ARG A 364 17.90 -3.22 -17.41
C ARG A 364 17.39 -4.63 -17.08
N PRO A 365 17.92 -5.25 -15.98
CA PRO A 365 17.57 -6.63 -15.60
C PRO A 365 16.08 -6.89 -15.42
N LYS A 366 15.29 -5.85 -15.13
CA LYS A 366 13.84 -5.92 -14.98
C LYS A 366 13.14 -5.07 -16.04
N PRO A 367 13.10 -5.52 -17.32
CA PRO A 367 12.46 -4.77 -18.41
C PRO A 367 10.93 -4.77 -18.34
N GLY A 368 10.35 -5.65 -17.51
CA GLY A 368 8.92 -5.80 -17.24
C GLY A 368 8.67 -6.72 -16.06
N CYS A 369 7.42 -6.92 -15.72
CA CYS A 369 7.00 -7.86 -14.68
C CYS A 369 5.86 -8.76 -15.19
N LEU A 370 5.69 -9.91 -14.54
CA LEU A 370 4.67 -10.91 -14.81
C LEU A 370 3.75 -11.13 -13.62
#